data_6872a55e26d2df9b5c86b70a651b668a
#
_entry.id   6872a55e26d2df9b5c86b70a651b668a
#
_cell.length_a   1.000
_cell.length_b   1.000
_cell.length_c   1.000
_cell.angle_alpha   90.00
_cell.angle_beta   90.00
_cell.angle_gamma   90.00
#
_symmetry.space_group_name_H-M   'P 1'
#
loop_
_entity.id
_entity.type
_entity.pdbx_description
1 polymer ?
#
loop_
_entity_poly.entity_id
_entity_poly.type
_entity_poly.pdbx_seq_one_letter_code
_entity_poly.pdbx_strand_id
1 'polypeptide(L)'
;MSSVAGYRGLPYAAAYCSSKSALISYAESIYNQCKKVGIRVRLVCPGFVKTPLTDKNEFKMPMIISSEKAGKIIYKKLTSSNDFEIIFPKLFCYLMKFLSYFPNFIYLRVTARLLK
;
A
#
# COMPACT_ATOMS: atom_id res chain seq x y z
N MET A 1 -2.68 -7.20 -5.59
CA MET A 1 -1.63 -6.58 -4.73
C MET A 1 -1.49 -5.10 -5.06
N SER A 2 -1.76 -4.21 -4.09
CA SER A 2 -1.60 -2.76 -4.23
C SER A 2 -0.29 -2.26 -3.58
N SER A 3 -0.31 -1.12 -2.92
CA SER A 3 0.81 -0.50 -2.23
C SER A 3 0.28 0.57 -1.27
N VAL A 4 1.08 0.96 -0.29
CA VAL A 4 0.82 2.17 0.51
C VAL A 4 0.72 3.44 -0.35
N ALA A 5 1.38 3.47 -1.51
CA ALA A 5 1.27 4.54 -2.50
C ALA A 5 -0.13 4.63 -3.14
N GLY A 6 -0.98 3.63 -2.96
CA GLY A 6 -2.37 3.66 -3.39
C GLY A 6 -3.30 4.40 -2.44
N TYR A 7 -2.87 4.71 -1.21
CA TYR A 7 -3.72 5.43 -0.26
C TYR A 7 -3.97 6.89 -0.66
N ARG A 8 -2.95 7.53 -1.22
CA ARG A 8 -3.04 8.91 -1.72
C ARG A 8 -1.87 9.23 -2.63
N GLY A 9 -2.06 10.20 -3.55
CA GLY A 9 -1.02 10.61 -4.51
C GLY A 9 0.25 11.12 -3.85
N LEU A 10 1.38 10.68 -4.38
CA LEU A 10 2.73 11.09 -3.94
C LEU A 10 3.45 11.82 -5.08
N PRO A 11 4.33 12.79 -4.79
CA PRO A 11 5.16 13.44 -5.80
C PRO A 11 5.94 12.44 -6.64
N TYR A 12 6.13 12.75 -7.91
CA TYR A 12 6.86 11.93 -8.91
C TYR A 12 6.31 10.54 -9.20
N ALA A 13 5.15 10.17 -8.62
CA ALA A 13 4.59 8.83 -8.71
C ALA A 13 3.14 8.81 -9.22
N ALA A 14 2.72 9.78 -10.05
CA ALA A 14 1.33 9.95 -10.46
C ALA A 14 0.72 8.68 -11.06
N ALA A 15 1.33 8.10 -12.09
CA ALA A 15 0.82 6.89 -12.74
C ALA A 15 0.81 5.68 -11.78
N TYR A 16 1.86 5.52 -10.99
CA TYR A 16 1.96 4.44 -10.01
C TYR A 16 0.89 4.55 -8.92
N CYS A 17 0.78 5.74 -8.29
CA CYS A 17 -0.24 5.98 -7.26
C CYS A 17 -1.65 5.78 -7.80
N SER A 18 -1.96 6.30 -8.99
CA SER A 18 -3.28 6.13 -9.63
C SER A 18 -3.61 4.67 -9.86
N SER A 19 -2.67 3.89 -10.41
CA SER A 19 -2.88 2.45 -10.66
C SER A 19 -3.11 1.66 -9.36
N LYS A 20 -2.37 1.97 -8.30
CA LYS A 20 -2.50 1.30 -7.00
C LYS A 20 -3.75 1.73 -6.24
N SER A 21 -4.16 2.98 -6.37
CA SER A 21 -5.43 3.49 -5.83
C SER A 21 -6.64 2.83 -6.50
N ALA A 22 -6.58 2.65 -7.81
CA ALA A 22 -7.61 1.91 -8.55
C ALA A 22 -7.78 0.47 -8.05
N LEU A 23 -6.68 -0.23 -7.74
CA LEU A 23 -6.73 -1.59 -7.19
C LEU A 23 -7.36 -1.62 -5.79
N ILE A 24 -7.11 -0.64 -4.95
CA ILE A 24 -7.74 -0.52 -3.63
C ILE A 24 -9.25 -0.36 -3.80
N SER A 25 -9.67 0.64 -4.57
CA SER A 25 -11.08 0.91 -4.84
C SER A 25 -11.80 -0.29 -5.46
N TYR A 26 -11.16 -0.96 -6.41
CA TYR A 26 -11.72 -2.18 -7.02
C TYR A 26 -11.92 -3.30 -6.00
N ALA A 27 -10.91 -3.60 -5.18
CA ALA A 27 -11.00 -4.66 -4.17
C ALA A 27 -12.09 -4.37 -3.14
N GLU A 28 -12.22 -3.11 -2.69
CA GLU A 28 -13.29 -2.68 -1.78
C GLU A 28 -14.67 -2.85 -2.41
N SER A 29 -14.81 -2.47 -3.68
CA SER A 29 -16.08 -2.53 -4.40
C SER A 29 -16.62 -3.94 -4.57
N ILE A 30 -15.75 -4.92 -4.85
CA ILE A 30 -16.16 -6.32 -5.06
C ILE A 30 -16.24 -7.14 -3.76
N TYR A 31 -15.70 -6.62 -2.64
CA TYR A 31 -15.54 -7.38 -1.40
C TYR A 31 -16.82 -8.05 -0.93
N ASN A 32 -17.90 -7.27 -0.79
CA ASN A 32 -19.16 -7.79 -0.26
C ASN A 32 -19.86 -8.74 -1.24
N GLN A 33 -19.74 -8.50 -2.54
CA GLN A 33 -20.30 -9.38 -3.58
C GLN A 33 -19.61 -10.75 -3.58
N CYS A 34 -18.28 -10.75 -3.54
CA CYS A 34 -17.48 -11.98 -3.46
C CYS A 34 -17.75 -12.75 -2.17
N LYS A 35 -17.87 -12.03 -1.04
CA LYS A 35 -18.16 -12.67 0.25
C LYS A 35 -19.49 -13.41 0.26
N LYS A 36 -20.53 -12.90 -0.40
CA LYS A 36 -21.85 -13.57 -0.51
C LYS A 36 -21.78 -14.94 -1.20
N VAL A 37 -20.83 -15.13 -2.10
CA VAL A 37 -20.64 -16.38 -2.85
C VAL A 37 -19.45 -17.20 -2.33
N GLY A 38 -18.97 -16.92 -1.12
CA GLY A 38 -17.89 -17.67 -0.46
C GLY A 38 -16.48 -17.36 -0.95
N ILE A 39 -16.30 -16.32 -1.76
CA ILE A 39 -14.98 -15.91 -2.25
C ILE A 39 -14.36 -14.87 -1.31
N ARG A 40 -13.14 -15.12 -0.86
CA ARG A 40 -12.39 -14.20 0.00
C ARG A 40 -11.52 -13.26 -0.81
N VAL A 41 -11.85 -11.98 -0.79
CA VAL A 41 -11.02 -10.92 -1.37
C VAL A 41 -10.07 -10.41 -0.31
N ARG A 42 -8.78 -10.35 -0.63
CA ARG A 42 -7.74 -9.84 0.27
C ARG A 42 -6.91 -8.78 -0.45
N LEU A 43 -6.74 -7.65 0.19
CA LEU A 43 -5.95 -6.52 -0.31
C LEU A 43 -4.58 -6.51 0.37
N VAL A 44 -3.51 -6.61 -0.42
CA VAL A 44 -2.13 -6.53 0.09
C VAL A 44 -1.57 -5.17 -0.27
N CYS A 45 -1.23 -4.36 0.74
CA CYS A 45 -0.63 -3.03 0.61
C CYS A 45 0.73 -3.00 1.30
N PRO A 46 1.80 -3.44 0.61
CA PRO A 46 3.15 -3.34 1.17
C PRO A 46 3.67 -1.90 1.14
N GLY A 47 4.57 -1.61 2.07
CA GLY A 47 5.49 -0.50 1.96
C GLY A 47 6.61 -0.81 0.97
N PHE A 48 7.85 -0.43 1.29
CA PHE A 48 8.98 -0.73 0.41
C PHE A 48 9.47 -2.16 0.58
N VAL A 49 9.52 -2.88 -0.53
CA VAL A 49 10.06 -4.24 -0.64
C VAL A 49 11.22 -4.21 -1.62
N LYS A 50 12.35 -4.77 -1.21
CA LYS A 50 13.54 -4.85 -2.07
C LYS A 50 13.29 -5.80 -3.24
N THR A 51 13.22 -5.21 -4.43
CA THR A 51 12.97 -5.90 -5.70
C THR A 51 13.75 -5.18 -6.80
N PRO A 52 13.95 -5.78 -8.00
CA PRO A 52 14.54 -5.06 -9.14
C PRO A 52 13.82 -3.75 -9.49
N LEU A 53 12.53 -3.66 -9.21
CA LEU A 53 11.75 -2.43 -9.43
C LEU A 53 12.15 -1.32 -8.44
N THR A 54 12.32 -1.64 -7.15
CA THR A 54 12.73 -0.68 -6.13
C THR A 54 14.20 -0.30 -6.21
N ASP A 55 15.06 -1.17 -6.76
CA ASP A 55 16.49 -0.89 -6.98
C ASP A 55 16.71 0.26 -7.99
N LYS A 56 15.68 0.60 -8.78
CA LYS A 56 15.71 1.75 -9.72
C LYS A 56 15.37 3.09 -9.05
N ASN A 57 14.94 3.08 -7.80
CA ASN A 57 14.55 4.29 -7.08
C ASN A 57 15.78 5.02 -6.54
N GLU A 58 15.86 6.32 -6.78
CA GLU A 58 16.96 7.19 -6.33
C GLU A 58 16.67 7.88 -4.98
N PHE A 59 15.54 7.58 -4.37
CA PHE A 59 15.14 8.17 -3.09
C PHE A 59 15.24 7.18 -1.92
N LYS A 60 15.30 7.72 -0.71
CA LYS A 60 15.30 6.89 0.51
C LYS A 60 14.00 6.11 0.65
N MET A 61 14.12 4.82 0.90
CA MET A 61 13.01 3.91 1.14
C MET A 61 13.02 3.47 2.60
N PRO A 62 12.30 4.19 3.49
CA PRO A 62 12.29 3.86 4.90
C PRO A 62 11.68 2.49 5.14
N MET A 63 12.24 1.75 6.11
CA MET A 63 11.73 0.45 6.56
C MET A 63 11.61 -0.58 5.42
N ILE A 64 12.51 -0.54 4.42
CA ILE A 64 12.55 -1.52 3.34
C ILE A 64 12.78 -2.93 3.89
N ILE A 65 12.05 -3.91 3.36
CA ILE A 65 12.20 -5.32 3.73
C ILE A 65 12.54 -6.18 2.51
N SER A 66 13.14 -7.36 2.75
CA SER A 66 13.43 -8.29 1.65
C SER A 66 12.17 -8.91 1.06
N SER A 67 12.24 -9.35 -0.18
CA SER A 67 11.14 -10.05 -0.86
C SER A 67 10.76 -11.35 -0.15
N GLU A 68 11.74 -12.10 0.38
CA GLU A 68 11.50 -13.32 1.15
C GLU A 68 10.70 -13.04 2.44
N LYS A 69 11.07 -11.98 3.16
CA LYS A 69 10.34 -11.57 4.37
C LYS A 69 8.92 -11.13 4.03
N ALA A 70 8.74 -10.36 2.95
CA ALA A 70 7.43 -9.95 2.46
C ALA A 70 6.57 -11.17 2.12
N GLY A 71 7.10 -12.14 1.38
CA GLY A 71 6.42 -13.39 1.03
C GLY A 71 5.96 -14.18 2.26
N LYS A 72 6.84 -14.32 3.27
CA LYS A 72 6.48 -15.00 4.53
C LYS A 72 5.35 -14.28 5.29
N ILE A 73 5.36 -12.95 5.33
CA ILE A 73 4.30 -12.17 5.99
C ILE A 73 2.98 -12.37 5.25
N ILE A 74 2.96 -12.29 3.92
CA ILE A 74 1.76 -12.48 3.11
C ILE A 74 1.21 -13.89 3.32
N TYR A 75 2.04 -14.93 3.18
CA TYR A 75 1.64 -16.31 3.38
C TYR A 75 1.02 -16.55 4.77
N LYS A 76 1.73 -16.11 5.82
CA LYS A 76 1.24 -16.22 7.20
C LYS A 76 -0.12 -15.55 7.37
N LYS A 77 -0.29 -14.36 6.84
CA LYS A 77 -1.55 -13.61 6.95
C LYS A 77 -2.69 -14.24 6.13
N LEU A 78 -2.40 -14.78 4.96
CA LEU A 78 -3.39 -15.49 4.15
C LEU A 78 -3.90 -16.76 4.81
N THR A 79 -3.04 -17.45 5.56
CA THR A 79 -3.37 -18.73 6.21
C THR A 79 -3.91 -18.60 7.63
N SER A 80 -3.57 -17.52 8.37
CA SER A 80 -3.86 -17.39 9.81
C SER A 80 -4.84 -16.27 10.16
N SER A 81 -5.25 -15.42 9.24
CA SER A 81 -6.21 -14.35 9.51
C SER A 81 -7.25 -14.18 8.41
N ASN A 82 -8.36 -13.53 8.75
CA ASN A 82 -9.42 -13.15 7.82
C ASN A 82 -9.45 -11.64 7.54
N ASP A 83 -8.39 -10.92 7.90
CA ASP A 83 -8.31 -9.48 7.67
C ASP A 83 -8.44 -9.17 6.17
N PHE A 84 -9.26 -8.21 5.80
CA PHE A 84 -9.38 -7.76 4.41
C PHE A 84 -8.06 -7.20 3.90
N GLU A 85 -7.38 -6.41 4.71
CA GLU A 85 -6.15 -5.73 4.34
C GLU A 85 -4.93 -6.34 5.03
N ILE A 86 -3.90 -6.65 4.24
CA ILE A 86 -2.60 -7.13 4.70
C ILE A 86 -1.58 -6.02 4.44
N ILE A 87 -1.06 -5.44 5.52
CA ILE A 87 -0.11 -4.32 5.49
C ILE A 87 1.20 -4.69 6.19
N PHE A 88 2.29 -4.24 5.66
CA PHE A 88 3.62 -4.37 6.25
C PHE A 88 4.64 -3.41 5.60
N PRO A 89 5.58 -2.84 6.36
CA PRO A 89 5.66 -2.82 7.83
C PRO A 89 4.48 -2.01 8.41
N LYS A 90 3.91 -2.50 9.51
CA LYS A 90 2.68 -1.91 10.07
C LYS A 90 2.81 -0.42 10.40
N LEU A 91 3.91 -0.05 11.08
CA LEU A 91 4.13 1.34 11.50
C LEU A 91 4.12 2.30 10.30
N PHE A 92 4.86 1.98 9.24
CA PHE A 92 4.92 2.79 8.03
C PHE A 92 3.56 2.88 7.32
N CYS A 93 2.87 1.75 7.20
CA CYS A 93 1.56 1.71 6.55
C CYS A 93 0.50 2.52 7.31
N TYR A 94 0.48 2.42 8.65
CA TYR A 94 -0.44 3.22 9.45
C TYR A 94 -0.11 4.72 9.39
N LEU A 95 1.17 5.09 9.36
CA LEU A 95 1.57 6.47 9.17
C LEU A 95 1.08 7.01 7.81
N MET A 96 1.27 6.27 6.74
CA MET A 96 0.79 6.65 5.41
C MET A 96 -0.72 6.74 5.33
N LYS A 97 -1.44 5.81 5.96
CA LYS A 97 -2.89 5.89 6.10
C LYS A 97 -3.34 7.14 6.86
N PHE A 98 -2.71 7.40 7.99
CA PHE A 98 -3.02 8.59 8.79
C PHE A 98 -2.83 9.87 7.98
N LEU A 99 -1.72 10.00 7.27
CA LEU A 99 -1.46 11.14 6.38
C LEU A 99 -2.51 11.27 5.27
N SER A 100 -3.05 10.16 4.77
CA SER A 100 -4.05 10.19 3.70
C SER A 100 -5.39 10.79 4.11
N TYR A 101 -5.70 10.85 5.41
CA TYR A 101 -6.93 11.45 5.93
C TYR A 101 -6.87 12.97 6.12
N PHE A 102 -5.69 13.59 6.01
CA PHE A 102 -5.58 15.04 6.14
C PHE A 102 -6.25 15.79 4.99
N PRO A 103 -6.80 16.99 5.24
CA PRO A 103 -7.28 17.87 4.18
C PRO A 103 -6.19 18.16 3.14
N ASN A 104 -6.58 18.44 1.90
CA ASN A 104 -5.65 18.65 0.79
C ASN A 104 -4.57 19.69 1.08
N PHE A 105 -4.94 20.81 1.70
CA PHE A 105 -3.98 21.89 1.96
C PHE A 105 -2.86 21.48 2.93
N ILE A 106 -3.15 20.60 3.89
CA ILE A 106 -2.13 20.04 4.81
C ILE A 106 -1.31 18.98 4.09
N TYR A 107 -1.99 18.03 3.45
CA TYR A 107 -1.33 16.92 2.77
C TYR A 107 -0.35 17.40 1.70
N LEU A 108 -0.79 18.33 0.83
CA LEU A 108 0.03 18.86 -0.24
C LEU A 108 1.22 19.69 0.29
N ARG A 109 1.05 20.41 1.41
CA ARG A 109 2.16 21.12 2.05
C ARG A 109 3.20 20.16 2.65
N VAL A 110 2.75 19.08 3.26
CA VAL A 110 3.66 18.05 3.81
C VAL A 110 4.41 17.35 2.67
N THR A 111 3.71 16.92 1.63
CA THR A 111 4.32 16.20 0.51
C THR A 111 5.18 17.09 -0.39
N ALA A 112 4.93 18.43 -0.42
CA ALA A 112 5.81 19.37 -1.10
C ALA A 112 7.25 19.35 -0.58
N ARG A 113 7.45 18.99 0.71
CA ARG A 113 8.79 18.81 1.29
C ARG A 113 9.55 17.61 0.73
N LEU A 114 8.85 16.69 0.05
CA LEU A 114 9.46 15.57 -0.66
C LEU A 114 9.94 15.95 -2.06
N LEU A 115 9.53 17.12 -2.55
CA LEU A 115 10.03 17.69 -3.79
C LEU A 115 11.44 18.29 -3.53
N LYS A 116 12.37 17.86 -4.31
CA LYS A 116 13.74 18.41 -4.28
C LYS A 116 14.02 19.15 -5.58
#